data_f870d9df183e792c186846e1ec71c80f
#
_entry.id   f870d9df183e792c186846e1ec71c80f
#
_cell.length_a   1.000
_cell.length_b   1.000
_cell.length_c   1.000
_cell.angle_alpha   90.00
_cell.angle_beta   90.00
_cell.angle_gamma   90.00
#
_symmetry.space_group_name_H-M   'P 1'
#
loop_
_entity.id
_entity.type
_entity.pdbx_description
1 polymer ?
#
loop_
_entity_poly.entity_id
_entity_poly.type
_entity_poly.pdbx_seq_one_letter_code
_entity_poly.pdbx_strand_id
1 'polypeptide(L)'
;VMTYFSPAVFDGKVIMQGDNIKATGMGSSQMDQYAETAQPGEFSVWSDAMFGGMPYVTGYGQAAPSMPSYSIVDGWLKKVGYGDAAMVFTGLVCFYLLMCVMGVNWWLAIAGAFAFAFASYNIIIIEAGHIVKAYVIGYMPVTLAGMALLFRRSYLWGAVLFLLGVALSLANGHIQITYYLVLLCLLIYVGYAVRKIK
;
A
#
# COMPACT_ATOMS: atom_id res chain seq x y z
N VAL A 1 -16.01 3.61 7.94
CA VAL A 1 -15.47 3.59 6.55
C VAL A 1 -16.60 3.37 5.57
N MET A 2 -17.35 2.27 5.67
CA MET A 2 -18.44 1.93 4.74
C MET A 2 -19.51 3.03 4.61
N THR A 3 -19.87 3.69 5.71
CA THR A 3 -20.82 4.80 5.70
C THR A 3 -20.31 6.00 4.89
N TYR A 4 -19.01 6.32 4.99
CA TYR A 4 -18.40 7.41 4.24
C TYR A 4 -18.35 7.09 2.74
N PHE A 5 -18.06 5.84 2.38
CA PHE A 5 -18.05 5.37 1.00
C PHE A 5 -19.37 4.72 0.57
N SER A 6 -20.49 5.08 1.21
CA SER A 6 -21.79 4.45 0.97
C SER A 6 -22.19 4.35 -0.51
N PRO A 7 -21.99 5.36 -1.36
CA PRO A 7 -22.33 5.25 -2.77
C PRO A 7 -21.50 4.17 -3.52
N ALA A 8 -20.23 4.00 -3.16
CA ALA A 8 -19.37 2.99 -3.76
C ALA A 8 -19.69 1.58 -3.21
N VAL A 9 -20.00 1.48 -1.91
CA VAL A 9 -20.22 0.19 -1.23
C VAL A 9 -21.62 -0.37 -1.47
N PHE A 10 -22.67 0.49 -1.42
CA PHE A 10 -24.06 0.04 -1.46
C PHE A 10 -24.73 0.28 -2.81
N ASP A 11 -24.39 1.36 -3.52
CA ASP A 11 -25.00 1.71 -4.79
C ASP A 11 -24.18 1.24 -6.00
N GLY A 12 -23.06 0.55 -5.78
CA GLY A 12 -22.18 0.06 -6.86
C GLY A 12 -21.53 1.18 -7.69
N LYS A 13 -21.48 2.42 -7.18
CA LYS A 13 -20.82 3.53 -7.87
C LYS A 13 -19.31 3.41 -7.75
N VAL A 14 -18.60 3.73 -8.81
CA VAL A 14 -17.14 3.69 -8.86
C VAL A 14 -16.61 5.12 -8.70
N ILE A 15 -15.55 5.29 -7.90
CA ILE A 15 -14.85 6.56 -7.79
C ILE A 15 -14.16 6.82 -9.14
N MET A 16 -14.46 7.96 -9.76
CA MET A 16 -13.82 8.39 -11.00
C MET A 16 -12.37 8.80 -10.72
N GLN A 17 -11.46 7.87 -10.92
CA GLN A 17 -10.02 8.05 -10.69
C GLN A 17 -9.35 8.53 -11.98
N GLY A 18 -9.10 9.83 -12.10
CA GLY A 18 -8.64 10.47 -13.33
C GLY A 18 -7.35 9.87 -13.91
N ASP A 19 -6.36 9.57 -13.08
CA ASP A 19 -5.09 9.02 -13.54
C ASP A 19 -5.24 7.56 -14.00
N ASN A 20 -6.08 6.77 -13.34
CA ASN A 20 -6.34 5.38 -13.76
C ASN A 20 -7.10 5.34 -15.09
N ILE A 21 -8.08 6.23 -15.31
CA ILE A 21 -8.82 6.29 -16.56
C ILE A 21 -7.89 6.63 -17.72
N LYS A 22 -7.01 7.63 -17.54
CA LYS A 22 -6.04 8.03 -18.57
C LYS A 22 -5.02 6.91 -18.82
N ALA A 23 -4.49 6.32 -17.76
CA ALA A 23 -3.51 5.23 -17.86
C ALA A 23 -4.11 3.98 -18.51
N THR A 24 -5.35 3.62 -18.18
CA THR A 24 -6.06 2.49 -18.81
C THR A 24 -6.33 2.78 -20.29
N GLY A 25 -6.78 3.99 -20.62
CA GLY A 25 -7.03 4.38 -22.03
C GLY A 25 -5.77 4.34 -22.89
N MET A 26 -4.65 4.85 -22.38
CA MET A 26 -3.37 4.78 -23.08
C MET A 26 -2.82 3.34 -23.17
N GLY A 27 -2.95 2.57 -22.09
CA GLY A 27 -2.53 1.17 -22.06
C GLY A 27 -3.34 0.27 -22.99
N SER A 28 -4.67 0.43 -23.06
CA SER A 28 -5.52 -0.34 -23.97
C SER A 28 -5.20 -0.02 -25.43
N SER A 29 -5.07 1.27 -25.78
CA SER A 29 -4.70 1.69 -27.15
C SER A 29 -3.39 1.07 -27.62
N GLN A 30 -2.42 0.93 -26.72
CA GLN A 30 -1.15 0.33 -27.06
C GLN A 30 -1.22 -1.21 -27.15
N MET A 31 -2.03 -1.85 -26.30
CA MET A 31 -2.28 -3.29 -26.39
C MET A 31 -2.99 -3.65 -27.70
N ASP A 32 -3.94 -2.82 -28.15
CA ASP A 32 -4.63 -3.00 -29.43
C ASP A 32 -3.62 -2.88 -30.60
N GLN A 33 -2.76 -1.86 -30.58
CA GLN A 33 -1.71 -1.67 -31.59
C GLN A 33 -0.70 -2.84 -31.58
N TYR A 34 -0.39 -3.36 -30.39
CA TYR A 34 0.47 -4.54 -30.24
C TYR A 34 -0.17 -5.81 -30.80
N ALA A 35 -1.47 -6.02 -30.53
CA ALA A 35 -2.20 -7.18 -31.02
C ALA A 35 -2.25 -7.23 -32.56
N GLU A 36 -2.17 -6.06 -33.22
CA GLU A 36 -2.14 -5.96 -34.69
C GLU A 36 -0.75 -6.19 -35.28
N THR A 37 0.33 -5.90 -34.55
CA THR A 37 1.68 -5.83 -35.12
C THR A 37 2.66 -6.86 -34.58
N ALA A 38 2.43 -7.42 -33.38
CA ALA A 38 3.35 -8.36 -32.73
C ALA A 38 3.15 -9.80 -33.20
N GLN A 39 4.26 -10.55 -33.31
CA GLN A 39 4.21 -11.98 -33.53
C GLN A 39 3.75 -12.73 -32.27
N PRO A 40 3.14 -13.92 -32.39
CA PRO A 40 2.72 -14.71 -31.24
C PRO A 40 3.87 -14.99 -30.28
N GLY A 41 3.79 -14.47 -29.03
CA GLY A 41 4.81 -14.64 -28.01
C GLY A 41 5.83 -13.48 -27.90
N GLU A 42 5.73 -12.46 -28.72
CA GLU A 42 6.52 -11.23 -28.60
C GLU A 42 5.91 -10.29 -27.56
N PHE A 43 6.70 -9.89 -26.59
CA PHE A 43 6.30 -8.95 -25.53
C PHE A 43 7.14 -7.69 -25.62
N SER A 44 6.54 -6.52 -25.81
CA SER A 44 7.31 -5.28 -25.71
C SER A 44 7.62 -4.93 -24.29
N VAL A 45 8.88 -4.68 -24.01
CA VAL A 45 9.36 -4.14 -22.74
C VAL A 45 9.33 -2.60 -22.70
N TRP A 46 8.94 -1.96 -23.81
CA TRP A 46 8.91 -0.52 -23.98
C TRP A 46 7.53 -0.04 -24.45
N SER A 47 7.06 1.08 -23.90
CA SER A 47 5.81 1.73 -24.27
C SER A 47 6.09 3.13 -24.78
N ASP A 48 5.61 3.45 -25.98
CA ASP A 48 5.70 4.79 -26.58
C ASP A 48 4.44 5.64 -26.26
N ALA A 49 3.44 5.07 -25.61
CA ALA A 49 2.15 5.73 -25.36
C ALA A 49 2.20 6.85 -24.33
N MET A 50 3.22 6.91 -23.48
CA MET A 50 3.35 7.86 -22.38
C MET A 50 4.76 8.44 -22.27
N PHE A 51 4.85 9.72 -21.92
CA PHE A 51 6.09 10.44 -21.55
C PHE A 51 7.22 10.40 -22.61
N GLY A 52 6.88 10.16 -23.88
CA GLY A 52 7.88 10.01 -24.94
C GLY A 52 8.61 8.67 -24.92
N GLY A 53 8.08 7.70 -24.19
CA GLY A 53 8.58 6.35 -24.03
C GLY A 53 8.95 5.99 -22.60
N MET A 54 8.49 4.83 -22.14
CA MET A 54 8.79 4.30 -20.80
C MET A 54 8.88 2.77 -20.82
N PRO A 55 9.66 2.16 -19.88
CA PRO A 55 9.68 0.72 -19.73
C PRO A 55 8.29 0.18 -19.31
N TYR A 56 7.72 -0.73 -20.09
CA TYR A 56 6.42 -1.33 -19.83
C TYR A 56 6.43 -2.23 -18.58
N VAL A 57 7.60 -2.79 -18.24
CA VAL A 57 7.79 -3.70 -17.10
C VAL A 57 7.49 -3.04 -15.73
N THR A 58 7.55 -1.71 -15.63
CA THR A 58 7.39 -0.98 -14.37
C THR A 58 5.96 -0.50 -14.10
N GLY A 59 5.04 -0.62 -15.05
CA GLY A 59 3.75 0.07 -14.97
C GLY A 59 2.52 -0.81 -14.77
N TYR A 60 2.45 -1.98 -15.37
CA TYR A 60 1.18 -2.71 -15.43
C TYR A 60 1.36 -4.22 -15.29
N GLY A 61 0.97 -4.73 -14.12
CA GLY A 61 0.49 -6.10 -14.03
C GLY A 61 1.52 -7.23 -13.96
N GLN A 62 2.78 -6.96 -13.68
CA GLN A 62 3.66 -8.01 -13.17
C GLN A 62 3.27 -8.22 -11.70
N ALA A 63 2.37 -9.15 -11.48
CA ALA A 63 2.14 -9.67 -10.14
C ALA A 63 3.49 -10.15 -9.59
N ALA A 64 4.00 -9.47 -8.57
CA ALA A 64 5.12 -10.00 -7.81
C ALA A 64 4.76 -11.45 -7.43
N PRO A 65 5.73 -12.39 -7.48
CA PRO A 65 5.44 -13.78 -7.18
C PRO A 65 4.70 -13.85 -5.85
N SER A 66 3.48 -14.37 -5.88
CA SER A 66 2.59 -14.40 -4.74
C SER A 66 3.17 -15.31 -3.66
N MET A 67 3.79 -14.74 -2.65
CA MET A 67 4.05 -15.49 -1.43
C MET A 67 2.70 -15.74 -0.73
N PRO A 68 2.29 -16.99 -0.50
CA PRO A 68 0.93 -17.32 -0.04
C PRO A 68 0.52 -16.60 1.24
N SER A 69 1.46 -16.38 2.16
CA SER A 69 1.16 -15.84 3.49
C SER A 69 0.75 -14.36 3.52
N TYR A 70 1.38 -13.50 2.70
CA TYR A 70 0.96 -12.10 2.66
C TYR A 70 -0.30 -11.89 1.81
N SER A 71 -0.50 -12.72 0.79
CA SER A 71 -1.69 -12.67 -0.05
C SER A 71 -2.97 -12.96 0.73
N ILE A 72 -2.89 -13.77 1.80
CA ILE A 72 -4.02 -14.01 2.70
C ILE A 72 -4.39 -12.75 3.47
N VAL A 73 -3.42 -12.07 4.08
CA VAL A 73 -3.67 -10.85 4.87
C VAL A 73 -4.12 -9.71 3.97
N ASP A 74 -3.41 -9.47 2.86
CA ASP A 74 -3.74 -8.44 1.88
C ASP A 74 -5.13 -8.69 1.26
N GLY A 75 -5.39 -9.91 0.84
CA GLY A 75 -6.67 -10.31 0.27
C GLY A 75 -7.83 -10.21 1.26
N TRP A 76 -7.60 -10.55 2.54
CA TRP A 76 -8.60 -10.40 3.59
C TRP A 76 -8.93 -8.93 3.84
N LEU A 77 -7.92 -8.07 3.99
CA LEU A 77 -8.12 -6.63 4.20
C LEU A 77 -8.86 -5.98 3.02
N LYS A 78 -8.48 -6.33 1.79
CA LYS A 78 -9.14 -5.85 0.57
C LYS A 78 -10.59 -6.33 0.47
N LYS A 79 -10.86 -7.57 0.83
CA LYS A 79 -12.20 -8.16 0.80
C LYS A 79 -13.12 -7.56 1.86
N VAL A 80 -12.65 -7.44 3.10
CA VAL A 80 -13.43 -6.89 4.23
C VAL A 80 -13.66 -5.39 4.07
N GLY A 81 -12.69 -4.67 3.52
CA GLY A 81 -12.78 -3.23 3.31
C GLY A 81 -13.73 -2.80 2.19
N TYR A 82 -14.05 -3.69 1.26
CA TYR A 82 -14.93 -3.46 0.11
C TYR A 82 -14.44 -2.39 -0.88
N GLY A 83 -13.95 -2.82 -2.03
CA GLY A 83 -13.56 -1.93 -3.14
C GLY A 83 -12.57 -0.82 -2.72
N ASP A 84 -12.86 0.41 -3.11
CA ASP A 84 -12.01 1.57 -2.81
C ASP A 84 -11.95 1.91 -1.31
N ALA A 85 -12.98 1.56 -0.54
CA ALA A 85 -13.01 1.74 0.91
C ALA A 85 -11.98 0.85 1.65
N ALA A 86 -11.51 -0.22 1.00
CA ALA A 86 -10.51 -1.13 1.56
C ALA A 86 -9.17 -0.44 1.86
N MET A 87 -8.79 0.58 1.08
CA MET A 87 -7.56 1.33 1.30
C MET A 87 -7.59 2.08 2.64
N VAL A 88 -8.68 2.79 2.91
CA VAL A 88 -8.89 3.50 4.18
C VAL A 88 -9.04 2.52 5.33
N PHE A 89 -9.76 1.43 5.14
CA PHE A 89 -9.91 0.37 6.14
C PHE A 89 -8.58 -0.26 6.52
N THR A 90 -7.72 -0.56 5.53
CA THR A 90 -6.36 -1.08 5.75
C THR A 90 -5.53 -0.12 6.59
N GLY A 91 -5.51 1.17 6.23
CA GLY A 91 -4.81 2.19 6.99
C GLY A 91 -5.30 2.29 8.45
N LEU A 92 -6.62 2.22 8.64
CA LEU A 92 -7.24 2.27 9.97
C LEU A 92 -6.80 1.07 10.84
N VAL A 93 -6.91 -0.15 10.32
CA VAL A 93 -6.56 -1.37 11.06
C VAL A 93 -5.06 -1.40 11.38
N CYS A 94 -4.21 -1.10 10.40
CA CYS A 94 -2.77 -1.15 10.58
C CYS A 94 -2.26 -0.07 11.54
N PHE A 95 -2.82 1.14 11.49
CA PHE A 95 -2.44 2.21 12.42
C PHE A 95 -2.98 1.93 13.83
N TYR A 96 -4.19 1.39 13.96
CA TYR A 96 -4.72 0.95 15.24
C TYR A 96 -3.80 -0.10 15.89
N LEU A 97 -3.33 -1.09 15.12
CA LEU A 97 -2.35 -2.07 15.58
C LEU A 97 -1.07 -1.41 16.10
N LEU A 98 -0.51 -0.44 15.36
CA LEU A 98 0.66 0.31 15.80
C LEU A 98 0.41 1.01 17.15
N MET A 99 -0.71 1.71 17.28
CA MET A 99 -1.06 2.43 18.51
C MET A 99 -1.21 1.47 19.70
N CYS A 100 -1.84 0.30 19.50
CA CYS A 100 -1.93 -0.75 20.51
C CYS A 100 -0.56 -1.28 20.94
N VAL A 101 0.31 -1.56 19.96
CA VAL A 101 1.70 -1.98 20.22
C VAL A 101 2.47 -0.89 20.97
N MET A 102 2.24 0.38 20.67
CA MET A 102 2.84 1.50 21.41
C MET A 102 2.31 1.63 22.85
N GLY A 103 1.27 0.91 23.21
CA GLY A 103 0.67 0.92 24.56
C GLY A 103 -0.26 2.11 24.77
N VAL A 104 -0.76 2.71 23.72
CA VAL A 104 -1.76 3.79 23.78
C VAL A 104 -3.09 3.21 24.20
N ASN A 105 -3.84 3.95 25.04
CA ASN A 105 -5.18 3.57 25.43
C ASN A 105 -6.05 3.31 24.18
N TRP A 106 -6.85 2.25 24.24
CA TRP A 106 -7.60 1.78 23.07
C TRP A 106 -8.57 2.81 22.48
N TRP A 107 -9.18 3.68 23.28
CA TRP A 107 -10.01 4.78 22.78
C TRP A 107 -9.19 5.81 21.98
N LEU A 108 -8.02 6.18 22.51
CA LEU A 108 -7.11 7.09 21.82
C LEU A 108 -6.52 6.43 20.59
N ALA A 109 -6.28 5.11 20.64
CA ALA A 109 -5.82 4.34 19.49
C ALA A 109 -6.84 4.34 18.35
N ILE A 110 -8.14 4.21 18.66
CA ILE A 110 -9.22 4.36 17.69
C ILE A 110 -9.22 5.76 17.09
N ALA A 111 -9.18 6.80 17.91
CA ALA A 111 -9.15 8.19 17.43
C ALA A 111 -7.94 8.47 16.53
N GLY A 112 -6.76 8.00 16.94
CA GLY A 112 -5.53 8.11 16.14
C GLY A 112 -5.62 7.36 14.80
N ALA A 113 -6.19 6.16 14.80
CA ALA A 113 -6.40 5.37 13.59
C ALA A 113 -7.35 6.07 12.61
N PHE A 114 -8.43 6.68 13.10
CA PHE A 114 -9.32 7.50 12.28
C PHE A 114 -8.59 8.73 11.72
N ALA A 115 -7.84 9.46 12.55
CA ALA A 115 -7.10 10.63 12.13
C ALA A 115 -6.08 10.28 11.03
N PHE A 116 -5.38 9.15 11.15
CA PHE A 116 -4.46 8.65 10.12
C PHE A 116 -5.18 8.24 8.85
N ALA A 117 -6.20 7.39 8.96
CA ALA A 117 -6.87 6.80 7.81
C ALA A 117 -7.62 7.85 6.97
N PHE A 118 -8.23 8.85 7.62
CA PHE A 118 -8.97 9.95 6.99
C PHE A 118 -8.14 11.23 6.82
N ALA A 119 -6.81 11.16 6.95
CA ALA A 119 -5.96 12.29 6.62
C ALA A 119 -6.19 12.73 5.17
N SER A 120 -6.23 14.04 4.93
CA SER A 120 -6.53 14.62 3.62
C SER A 120 -5.67 14.03 2.50
N TYR A 121 -4.40 13.77 2.77
CA TYR A 121 -3.51 13.16 1.79
C TYR A 121 -4.00 11.77 1.33
N ASN A 122 -4.46 10.93 2.25
CA ASN A 122 -4.95 9.59 1.91
C ASN A 122 -6.21 9.66 1.02
N ILE A 123 -7.10 10.61 1.28
CA ILE A 123 -8.30 10.80 0.44
C ILE A 123 -7.91 11.31 -0.95
N ILE A 124 -7.02 12.29 -1.04
CA ILE A 124 -6.55 12.86 -2.32
C ILE A 124 -5.88 11.79 -3.19
N ILE A 125 -5.02 10.93 -2.63
CA ILE A 125 -4.34 9.90 -3.43
C ILE A 125 -5.30 8.79 -3.90
N ILE A 126 -6.38 8.52 -3.16
CA ILE A 126 -7.42 7.58 -3.58
C ILE A 126 -8.22 8.18 -4.73
N GLU A 127 -8.62 9.45 -4.64
CA GLU A 127 -9.32 10.16 -5.70
C GLU A 127 -8.47 10.26 -6.99
N ALA A 128 -7.18 10.53 -6.84
CA ALA A 128 -6.24 10.54 -7.97
C ALA A 128 -6.05 9.17 -8.64
N GLY A 129 -6.36 8.07 -7.94
CA GLY A 129 -6.19 6.71 -8.48
C GLY A 129 -4.87 6.03 -8.11
N HIS A 130 -4.14 6.58 -7.16
CA HIS A 130 -2.87 6.00 -6.69
C HIS A 130 -3.10 4.85 -5.71
N ILE A 131 -3.83 3.82 -6.12
CA ILE A 131 -4.26 2.67 -5.32
C ILE A 131 -3.08 1.98 -4.64
N VAL A 132 -2.05 1.68 -5.41
CA VAL A 132 -0.82 1.02 -4.93
C VAL A 132 -0.16 1.84 -3.82
N LYS A 133 -0.05 3.15 -4.01
CA LYS A 133 0.51 4.08 -3.03
C LYS A 133 -0.30 4.09 -1.73
N ALA A 134 -1.62 4.13 -1.84
CA ALA A 134 -2.52 4.14 -0.69
C ALA A 134 -2.35 2.87 0.18
N TYR A 135 -2.26 1.69 -0.44
CA TYR A 135 -2.02 0.44 0.29
C TYR A 135 -0.64 0.41 0.95
N VAL A 136 0.43 0.81 0.25
CA VAL A 136 1.78 0.81 0.83
C VAL A 136 1.85 1.73 2.05
N ILE A 137 1.26 2.94 1.99
CA ILE A 137 1.16 3.85 3.13
C ILE A 137 0.35 3.20 4.26
N GLY A 138 -0.76 2.53 3.92
CA GLY A 138 -1.58 1.80 4.89
C GLY A 138 -0.83 0.70 5.64
N TYR A 139 0.16 0.04 5.02
CA TYR A 139 0.96 -1.02 5.64
C TYR A 139 2.19 -0.54 6.41
N MET A 140 2.67 0.70 6.20
CA MET A 140 3.82 1.24 6.93
C MET A 140 3.70 1.09 8.46
N PRO A 141 2.53 1.34 9.09
CA PRO A 141 2.35 1.19 10.53
C PRO A 141 2.65 -0.23 11.05
N VAL A 142 2.41 -1.28 10.25
CA VAL A 142 2.72 -2.67 10.65
C VAL A 142 4.21 -2.88 10.81
N THR A 143 5.02 -2.36 9.85
CA THR A 143 6.48 -2.40 9.94
C THR A 143 6.99 -1.66 11.18
N LEU A 144 6.44 -0.47 11.45
CA LEU A 144 6.79 0.33 12.62
C LEU A 144 6.38 -0.35 13.93
N ALA A 145 5.23 -1.02 13.96
CA ALA A 145 4.79 -1.83 15.11
C ALA A 145 5.76 -2.99 15.38
N GLY A 146 6.16 -3.70 14.32
CA GLY A 146 7.18 -4.74 14.43
C GLY A 146 8.49 -4.22 15.00
N MET A 147 8.98 -3.08 14.50
CA MET A 147 10.19 -2.42 15.00
C MET A 147 10.06 -2.02 16.49
N ALA A 148 8.92 -1.49 16.89
CA ALA A 148 8.67 -1.12 18.28
C ALA A 148 8.73 -2.34 19.22
N LEU A 149 8.19 -3.48 18.79
CA LEU A 149 8.28 -4.75 19.54
C LEU A 149 9.71 -5.27 19.63
N LEU A 150 10.51 -5.19 18.55
CA LEU A 150 11.93 -5.55 18.57
C LEU A 150 12.70 -4.74 19.62
N PHE A 151 12.47 -3.44 19.70
CA PHE A 151 13.08 -2.57 20.72
C PHE A 151 12.64 -2.93 22.15
N ARG A 152 11.43 -3.47 22.32
CA ARG A 152 10.91 -3.97 23.58
C ARG A 152 11.32 -5.42 23.89
N ARG A 153 12.25 -5.99 23.10
CA ARG A 153 12.77 -7.38 23.22
C ARG A 153 11.73 -8.46 22.95
N SER A 154 10.60 -8.16 22.36
CA SER A 154 9.63 -9.14 21.85
C SER A 154 10.07 -9.59 20.46
N TYR A 155 11.15 -10.35 20.39
CA TYR A 155 11.84 -10.62 19.12
C TYR A 155 11.00 -11.40 18.12
N LEU A 156 10.28 -12.44 18.56
CA LEU A 156 9.46 -13.27 17.67
C LEU A 156 8.34 -12.43 17.01
N TRP A 157 7.48 -11.83 17.83
CA TRP A 157 6.35 -11.05 17.32
C TRP A 157 6.81 -9.78 16.59
N GLY A 158 7.89 -9.18 17.07
CA GLY A 158 8.51 -8.05 16.40
C GLY A 158 9.03 -8.40 15.02
N ALA A 159 9.74 -9.51 14.87
CA ALA A 159 10.22 -9.99 13.58
C ALA A 159 9.07 -10.35 12.63
N VAL A 160 8.05 -11.06 13.13
CA VAL A 160 6.87 -11.43 12.34
C VAL A 160 6.16 -10.19 11.79
N LEU A 161 5.84 -9.20 12.64
CA LEU A 161 5.17 -7.99 12.17
C LEU A 161 6.05 -7.13 11.26
N PHE A 162 7.35 -7.02 11.58
CA PHE A 162 8.29 -6.26 10.74
C PHE A 162 8.37 -6.85 9.33
N LEU A 163 8.62 -8.15 9.23
CA LEU A 163 8.72 -8.86 7.95
C LEU A 163 7.39 -8.84 7.19
N LEU A 164 6.26 -9.04 7.89
CA LEU A 164 4.93 -8.95 7.29
C LEU A 164 4.69 -7.56 6.69
N GLY A 165 4.95 -6.48 7.43
CA GLY A 165 4.75 -5.12 6.95
C GLY A 165 5.63 -4.79 5.75
N VAL A 166 6.90 -5.21 5.75
CA VAL A 166 7.81 -5.05 4.61
C VAL A 166 7.32 -5.86 3.41
N ALA A 167 6.94 -7.12 3.62
CA ALA A 167 6.43 -7.99 2.56
C ALA A 167 5.16 -7.42 1.90
N LEU A 168 4.19 -6.94 2.70
CA LEU A 168 2.98 -6.28 2.22
C LEU A 168 3.29 -5.01 1.42
N SER A 169 4.27 -4.21 1.87
CA SER A 169 4.69 -2.99 1.17
C SER A 169 5.35 -3.31 -0.17
N LEU A 170 6.24 -4.29 -0.22
CA LEU A 170 6.92 -4.73 -1.46
C LEU A 170 5.92 -5.36 -2.44
N ALA A 171 5.00 -6.19 -1.95
CA ALA A 171 4.00 -6.88 -2.76
C ALA A 171 3.04 -5.92 -3.48
N ASN A 172 2.75 -4.77 -2.88
CA ASN A 172 1.95 -3.74 -3.52
C ASN A 172 2.75 -2.86 -4.51
N GLY A 173 4.07 -3.06 -4.66
CA GLY A 173 4.86 -2.60 -5.81
C GLY A 173 5.24 -1.12 -5.83
N HIS A 174 4.98 -0.31 -4.80
CA HIS A 174 5.43 1.09 -4.77
C HIS A 174 6.79 1.23 -4.09
N ILE A 175 7.86 0.87 -4.83
CA ILE A 175 9.24 0.77 -4.32
C ILE A 175 9.72 2.09 -3.69
N GLN A 176 9.38 3.24 -4.25
CA GLN A 176 9.80 4.54 -3.73
C GLN A 176 9.33 4.79 -2.29
N ILE A 177 8.06 4.47 -1.98
CA ILE A 177 7.53 4.65 -0.62
C ILE A 177 8.15 3.63 0.33
N THR A 178 8.32 2.39 -0.13
CA THR A 178 9.01 1.35 0.66
C THR A 178 10.45 1.77 0.98
N TYR A 179 11.16 2.39 0.03
CA TYR A 179 12.49 2.96 0.27
C TYR A 179 12.47 4.04 1.38
N TYR A 180 11.51 4.96 1.35
CA TYR A 180 11.38 5.97 2.42
C TYR A 180 11.06 5.33 3.78
N LEU A 181 10.26 4.26 3.80
CA LEU A 181 10.02 3.50 5.03
C LEU A 181 11.31 2.90 5.59
N VAL A 182 12.15 2.32 4.73
CA VAL A 182 13.46 1.77 5.14
C VAL A 182 14.36 2.86 5.72
N LEU A 183 14.44 4.04 5.09
CA LEU A 183 15.18 5.17 5.63
C LEU A 183 14.65 5.62 6.99
N LEU A 184 13.32 5.68 7.15
CA LEU A 184 12.68 6.02 8.42
C LEU A 184 13.06 4.99 9.50
N CYS A 185 12.97 3.70 9.19
CA CYS A 185 13.36 2.63 10.11
C CYS A 185 14.83 2.75 10.53
N LEU A 186 15.71 3.06 9.58
CA LEU A 186 17.14 3.27 9.86
C LEU A 186 17.35 4.46 10.81
N LEU A 187 16.71 5.59 10.58
CA LEU A 187 16.80 6.76 11.44
C LEU A 187 16.30 6.48 12.87
N ILE A 188 15.17 5.76 13.00
CA ILE A 188 14.64 5.36 14.30
C ILE A 188 15.61 4.41 15.00
N TYR A 189 16.21 3.46 14.27
CA TYR A 189 17.21 2.54 14.82
C TYR A 189 18.45 3.28 15.33
N VAL A 190 19.00 4.21 14.54
CA VAL A 190 20.15 5.03 14.95
C VAL A 190 19.82 5.84 16.20
N GLY A 191 18.65 6.50 16.22
CA GLY A 191 18.21 7.26 17.41
C GLY A 191 18.09 6.38 18.66
N TYR A 192 17.55 5.15 18.51
CA TYR A 192 17.47 4.19 19.60
C TYR A 192 18.86 3.72 20.06
N ALA A 193 19.77 3.41 19.12
CA ALA A 193 21.13 2.98 19.43
C ALA A 193 21.92 4.06 20.18
N VAL A 194 21.88 5.32 19.70
CA VAL A 194 22.53 6.46 20.35
C VAL A 194 22.01 6.67 21.78
N ARG A 195 20.69 6.52 21.99
CA ARG A 195 20.10 6.64 23.33
C ARG A 195 20.57 5.55 24.28
N LYS A 196 20.91 4.35 23.76
CA LYS A 196 21.38 3.23 24.60
C LYS A 196 22.86 3.31 24.96
N ILE A 197 23.66 4.06 24.21
CA ILE A 197 25.09 4.25 24.47
C ILE A 197 25.32 5.32 25.55
N LYS A 198 24.37 6.24 25.72
CA LYS A 198 24.36 7.21 26.83
C LYS A 198 23.75 6.59 28.10
#